data_5d65b8da6780fcf0358ce887da7c34a1
#
_entry.id   5d65b8da6780fcf0358ce887da7c34a1
#
_cell.length_a   1.000
_cell.length_b   1.000
_cell.length_c   1.000
_cell.angle_alpha   90.00
_cell.angle_beta   90.00
_cell.angle_gamma   90.00
#
_symmetry.space_group_name_H-M   'P 1'
#
loop_
_entity.id
_entity.type
_entity.pdbx_description
1 polymer ?
#
loop_
_entity_poly.entity_id
_entity_poly.type
_entity_poly.pdbx_seq_one_letter_code
_entity_poly.pdbx_strand_id
1 'polypeptide(L)' 'MASFERRPLGRTSLEVTVLGLGCATLGGHRVPVSREEAEGIVRAAWAKGVRYIDCAPFYGYGQAERSVGDALR' A
#
# COMPACT_ATOMS: atom_id res chain seq x y z
N MET A 1 0.53 -20.80 1.10
CA MET A 1 0.65 -19.36 1.16
C MET A 1 -0.42 -18.76 2.05
N ALA A 2 -0.05 -17.85 2.92
CA ALA A 2 -1.02 -17.19 3.78
C ALA A 2 -1.87 -16.22 2.98
N SER A 3 -3.14 -16.17 3.28
CA SER A 3 -4.05 -15.16 2.77
C SER A 3 -4.81 -14.57 3.94
N PHE A 4 -5.18 -13.32 3.81
CA PHE A 4 -5.92 -12.63 4.85
C PHE A 4 -7.40 -12.72 4.60
N GLU A 5 -8.16 -12.74 5.69
CA GLU A 5 -9.61 -12.62 5.63
C GLU A 5 -9.99 -11.36 4.87
N ARG A 6 -11.08 -11.40 4.13
CA ARG A 6 -11.61 -10.24 3.40
C ARG A 6 -12.98 -9.87 3.93
N ARG A 7 -13.30 -8.60 3.80
CA ARG A 7 -14.60 -8.07 4.19
C ARG A 7 -15.12 -7.10 3.15
N PRO A 8 -16.44 -7.00 2.99
CA PRO A 8 -17.00 -6.03 2.05
C PRO A 8 -16.70 -4.60 2.50
N LEU A 9 -16.46 -3.74 1.53
CA LEU A 9 -16.28 -2.32 1.78
C LEU A 9 -17.64 -1.64 1.69
N GLY A 10 -18.31 -1.52 2.85
CA GLY A 10 -19.64 -0.94 2.93
C GLY A 10 -20.63 -1.69 2.04
N ARG A 11 -21.39 -0.94 1.23
CA ARG A 11 -22.40 -1.49 0.33
C ARG A 11 -21.88 -1.66 -1.09
N THR A 12 -20.59 -1.57 -1.29
CA THR A 12 -20.00 -1.75 -2.61
C THR A 12 -19.81 -3.23 -2.91
N SER A 13 -19.49 -3.54 -4.16
CA SER A 13 -19.15 -4.90 -4.56
C SER A 13 -17.69 -5.24 -4.24
N LEU A 14 -16.95 -4.28 -3.69
CA LEU A 14 -15.54 -4.47 -3.38
C LEU A 14 -15.34 -5.20 -2.07
N GLU A 15 -14.33 -6.04 -2.05
CA GLU A 15 -13.87 -6.67 -0.82
C GLU A 15 -12.42 -6.28 -0.59
N VAL A 16 -12.08 -6.01 0.67
CA VAL A 16 -10.71 -5.67 1.04
C VAL A 16 -10.24 -6.62 2.14
N THR A 17 -8.93 -6.78 2.24
CA THR A 17 -8.37 -7.60 3.32
C THR A 17 -8.51 -6.86 4.64
N VAL A 18 -8.63 -7.62 5.74
CA VAL A 18 -8.75 -7.01 7.07
C VAL A 18 -7.46 -6.32 7.49
N LEU A 19 -6.31 -6.72 6.92
CA LEU A 19 -5.04 -6.06 7.13
C LEU A 19 -4.75 -5.18 5.91
N GLY A 20 -4.43 -3.92 6.15
CA GLY A 20 -4.06 -2.98 5.10
C GLY A 20 -2.63 -2.49 5.25
N LEU A 21 -2.11 -1.88 4.19
CA LEU A 21 -0.80 -1.24 4.19
C LEU A 21 -0.98 0.27 4.21
N GLY A 22 -0.48 0.92 5.26
CA GLY A 22 -0.43 2.38 5.32
C GLY A 22 0.84 2.88 4.64
N CYS A 23 0.72 3.91 3.82
CA CYS A 23 1.81 4.38 2.96
C CYS A 23 2.38 5.73 3.37
N ALA A 24 2.04 6.24 4.55
CA ALA A 24 2.52 7.57 4.98
C ALA A 24 4.05 7.67 4.97
N THR A 25 4.74 6.62 5.43
CA THR A 25 6.20 6.63 5.51
C THR A 25 6.89 6.31 4.19
N LEU A 26 6.17 5.83 3.18
CA LEU A 26 6.76 5.54 1.87
C LEU A 26 7.19 6.80 1.13
N GLY A 27 6.71 7.95 1.56
CA GLY A 27 7.14 9.23 1.02
C GLY A 27 8.32 9.84 1.76
N GLY A 28 8.92 9.12 2.72
CA GLY A 28 10.06 9.62 3.47
C GLY A 28 9.69 10.54 4.63
N HIS A 29 8.52 10.33 5.22
CA HIS A 29 8.00 11.23 6.26
C HIS A 29 8.93 11.39 7.46
N ARG A 30 9.43 10.31 8.02
CA ARG A 30 10.32 10.35 9.20
C ARG A 30 11.75 9.96 8.88
N VAL A 31 11.89 9.01 7.98
CA VAL A 31 13.18 8.47 7.57
C VAL A 31 13.20 8.46 6.05
N PRO A 32 14.26 8.91 5.40
CA PRO A 32 14.35 8.83 3.95
C PRO A 32 14.16 7.40 3.48
N VAL A 33 13.32 7.23 2.46
CA VAL A 33 13.03 5.92 1.87
C VAL A 33 13.27 6.03 0.36
N SER A 34 14.09 5.15 -0.18
CA SER A 34 14.33 5.13 -1.61
C SER A 34 13.10 4.61 -2.35
N ARG A 35 13.00 4.93 -3.65
CA ARG A 35 11.90 4.38 -4.45
C ARG A 35 11.94 2.86 -4.46
N GLU A 36 13.12 2.29 -4.58
CA GLU A 36 13.27 0.83 -4.59
C GLU A 36 12.77 0.20 -3.30
N GLU A 37 13.10 0.80 -2.17
CA GLU A 37 12.61 0.31 -0.88
C GLU A 37 11.10 0.43 -0.76
N ALA A 38 10.55 1.58 -1.15
CA ALA A 38 9.11 1.80 -1.10
C ALA A 38 8.35 0.80 -1.99
N GLU A 39 8.82 0.63 -3.22
CA GLU A 39 8.20 -0.32 -4.14
C GLU A 39 8.33 -1.76 -3.65
N GLY A 40 9.47 -2.09 -3.04
CA GLY A 40 9.69 -3.41 -2.45
C GLY A 40 8.73 -3.73 -1.33
N ILE A 41 8.42 -2.73 -0.49
CA ILE A 41 7.46 -2.89 0.59
C ILE A 41 6.06 -3.19 0.02
N VAL A 42 5.65 -2.43 -0.98
CA VAL A 42 4.33 -2.63 -1.60
C VAL A 42 4.25 -4.01 -2.26
N ARG A 43 5.28 -4.40 -3.00
CA ARG A 43 5.30 -5.71 -3.65
C ARG A 43 5.29 -6.85 -2.63
N ALA A 44 6.01 -6.69 -1.52
CA ALA A 44 6.02 -7.71 -0.47
C ALA A 44 4.64 -7.85 0.16
N ALA A 45 3.97 -6.74 0.44
CA ALA A 45 2.62 -6.76 0.99
C ALA A 45 1.64 -7.43 0.02
N TRP A 46 1.73 -7.08 -1.26
CA TRP A 46 0.88 -7.70 -2.29
C TRP A 46 1.11 -9.20 -2.37
N ALA A 47 2.37 -9.63 -2.37
CA ALA A 47 2.71 -11.04 -2.44
C ALA A 47 2.18 -11.83 -1.24
N LYS A 48 2.05 -11.19 -0.09
CA LYS A 48 1.49 -11.81 1.11
C LYS A 48 -0.03 -11.78 1.16
N GLY A 49 -0.67 -11.19 0.17
CA GLY A 49 -2.13 -11.20 0.06
C GLY A 49 -2.84 -9.95 0.53
N VAL A 50 -2.11 -8.89 0.89
CA VAL A 50 -2.73 -7.61 1.28
C VAL A 50 -3.43 -7.00 0.07
N ARG A 51 -4.69 -6.60 0.26
CA ARG A 51 -5.51 -5.99 -0.80
C ARG A 51 -6.25 -4.77 -0.28
N TYR A 52 -5.58 -4.00 0.55
CA TYR A 52 -6.07 -2.73 1.08
C TYR A 52 -4.86 -1.84 1.26
N ILE A 53 -4.76 -0.76 0.48
CA ILE A 53 -3.60 0.13 0.53
C ILE A 53 -4.11 1.55 0.75
N ASP A 54 -3.64 2.18 1.82
CA ASP A 54 -4.04 3.52 2.22
C ASP A 54 -2.94 4.51 1.88
N CYS A 55 -3.22 5.42 0.97
CA CYS A 55 -2.26 6.42 0.52
C CYS A 55 -2.93 7.79 0.42
N ALA A 56 -2.13 8.84 0.35
CA ALA A 56 -2.65 10.19 0.22
C ALA A 56 -1.73 11.05 -0.65
N PRO A 57 -2.28 12.11 -1.31
CA PRO A 57 -1.48 12.95 -2.20
C PRO A 57 -0.32 13.67 -1.51
N PHE A 58 -0.47 14.00 -0.24
CA PHE A 58 0.58 14.72 0.49
C PHE A 58 1.66 13.83 1.07
N TYR A 59 1.51 12.52 1.05
CA TYR A 59 2.56 11.64 1.56
C TYR A 59 3.80 11.75 0.67
N GLY A 60 4.83 12.43 1.20
CA GLY A 60 6.04 12.72 0.45
C GLY A 60 5.79 13.59 -0.77
N TYR A 61 4.78 14.46 -0.72
CA TYR A 61 4.40 15.35 -1.83
C TYR A 61 4.19 14.57 -3.14
N GLY A 62 3.47 13.47 -3.06
CA GLY A 62 3.16 12.63 -4.21
C GLY A 62 4.07 11.43 -4.41
N GLN A 63 5.16 11.35 -3.66
CA GLN A 63 6.13 10.27 -3.80
C GLN A 63 5.53 8.91 -3.44
N ALA A 64 4.73 8.86 -2.36
CA ALA A 64 4.11 7.61 -1.95
C ALA A 64 3.15 7.07 -3.01
N GLU A 65 2.32 7.94 -3.59
CA GLU A 65 1.40 7.52 -4.65
C GLU A 65 2.14 6.99 -5.87
N ARG A 66 3.24 7.64 -6.25
CA ARG A 66 4.06 7.17 -7.38
C ARG A 66 4.67 5.81 -7.10
N SER A 67 5.22 5.63 -5.91
CA SER A 67 5.84 4.35 -5.54
C SER A 67 4.82 3.21 -5.52
N VAL A 68 3.63 3.47 -4.95
CA VAL A 68 2.55 2.47 -4.95
C VAL A 68 2.12 2.16 -6.38
N GLY A 69 1.88 3.18 -7.19
CA GLY A 69 1.45 2.99 -8.56
C GLY A 69 2.47 2.22 -9.39
N ASP A 70 3.75 2.55 -9.26
CA ASP A 70 4.80 1.85 -9.98
C ASP A 70 4.96 0.40 -9.52
N ALA A 71 4.82 0.16 -8.23
CA ALA A 71 4.93 -1.19 -7.70
C ALA A 71 3.79 -2.10 -8.16
N LEU A 72 2.60 -1.54 -8.35
CA LEU A 72 1.41 -2.31 -8.75
C LEU A 72 1.22 -2.41 -10.27
N ARG A 73 2.03 -1.71 -11.03
CA ARG A 73 1.89 -1.65 -12.48
C ARG A 73 2.27 -2.95 -13.20
#